data_04a95238bfe2d7beeead54140dd8bb62
#
_entry.id   04a95238bfe2d7beeead54140dd8bb62
#
_cell.length_a   1.000
_cell.length_b   1.000
_cell.length_c   1.000
_cell.angle_alpha   90.00
_cell.angle_beta   90.00
_cell.angle_gamma   90.00
#
_symmetry.space_group_name_H-M   'P 1'
#
loop_
_entity.id
_entity.type
_entity.pdbx_description
1 polymer ?
#
loop_
_entity_poly.entity_id
_entity_poly.type
_entity_poly.pdbx_seq_one_letter_code
_entity_poly.pdbx_strand_id
1 'polypeptide(L)'
;MGTSGLDPLRRGRRRRVPGRGNSGRFRLELRQHLRHGKPLAITEFGCCGYAGAADRGGLGWAILDTSADPPVLDGDYVRDEHEQVTYLRELTDIFEAEGVDLAFWFTFAGYKFVPGTGSRHDLDLASYGVVKMAPGGPGSGYQGLGWEPKLAFGALAQAG
;
A
#
# COMPACT_ATOMS: atom_id res chain seq x y z
N MET A 1 -47.84 15.49 4.69
CA MET A 1 -47.24 14.64 3.67
C MET A 1 -45.79 15.07 3.56
N GLY A 2 -44.88 14.43 4.26
CA GLY A 2 -43.44 14.74 4.30
C GLY A 2 -42.68 13.62 3.65
N THR A 3 -42.07 13.90 2.52
CA THR A 3 -41.19 12.98 1.83
C THR A 3 -39.80 13.03 2.50
N SER A 4 -39.45 11.97 3.24
CA SER A 4 -38.12 11.77 3.77
C SER A 4 -37.19 11.38 2.63
N GLY A 5 -36.36 12.33 2.18
CA GLY A 5 -35.27 12.11 1.26
C GLY A 5 -34.19 11.28 1.95
N LEU A 6 -33.99 10.07 1.48
CA LEU A 6 -32.80 9.25 1.79
C LEU A 6 -31.60 9.91 1.14
N ASP A 7 -30.68 10.41 1.96
CA ASP A 7 -29.37 10.88 1.52
C ASP A 7 -28.45 9.67 1.19
N PRO A 8 -28.13 9.41 -0.08
CA PRO A 8 -27.41 8.21 -0.47
C PRO A 8 -25.88 8.35 -0.42
N LEU A 9 -25.31 9.38 0.19
CA LEU A 9 -23.88 9.64 0.16
C LEU A 9 -23.27 9.86 1.55
N ARG A 10 -23.45 8.93 2.48
CA ARG A 10 -22.43 8.72 3.49
C ARG A 10 -21.22 8.10 2.80
N ARG A 11 -20.39 8.95 2.22
CA ARG A 11 -19.02 8.58 1.83
C ARG A 11 -18.33 7.98 3.05
N GLY A 12 -18.15 6.67 3.04
CA GLY A 12 -17.37 5.98 4.03
C GLY A 12 -16.02 6.70 4.15
N ARG A 13 -15.67 7.16 5.34
CA ARG A 13 -14.34 7.71 5.61
C ARG A 13 -13.35 6.64 5.17
N ARG A 14 -12.60 6.90 4.10
CA ARG A 14 -11.45 6.08 3.73
C ARG A 14 -10.55 6.04 4.95
N ARG A 15 -10.45 4.87 5.55
CA ARG A 15 -9.65 4.68 6.76
C ARG A 15 -8.20 4.69 6.33
N ARG A 16 -7.46 5.65 6.85
CA ARG A 16 -6.03 5.70 6.65
C ARG A 16 -5.42 4.53 7.40
N VAL A 17 -4.74 3.65 6.68
CA VAL A 17 -3.79 2.72 7.25
C VAL A 17 -2.69 3.57 7.91
N PRO A 18 -2.24 3.27 9.14
CA PRO A 18 -1.36 4.16 9.89
C PRO A 18 0.00 4.32 9.22
N GLY A 19 0.55 5.53 9.32
CA GLY A 19 1.99 5.74 9.19
C GLY A 19 2.69 5.43 10.52
N ARG A 20 4.02 5.33 10.50
CA ARG A 20 4.84 5.21 11.72
C ARG A 20 4.43 6.26 12.75
N GLY A 21 4.24 5.87 13.98
CA GLY A 21 3.82 6.76 15.06
C GLY A 21 2.31 6.81 15.35
N ASN A 22 1.45 6.12 14.58
CA ASN A 22 0.00 6.11 14.79
C ASN A 22 -0.56 4.74 15.22
N SER A 23 0.30 3.78 15.51
CA SER A 23 -0.05 2.37 15.80
C SER A 23 -0.98 2.23 17.02
N GLY A 24 -0.81 3.05 18.06
CA GLY A 24 -1.69 3.01 19.25
C GLY A 24 -3.14 3.39 18.92
N ARG A 25 -3.34 4.44 18.14
CA ARG A 25 -4.67 4.87 17.70
C ARG A 25 -5.32 3.85 16.76
N PHE A 26 -4.53 3.28 15.87
CA PHE A 26 -5.00 2.27 14.94
C PHE A 26 -5.46 1.00 15.66
N ARG A 27 -4.72 0.52 16.68
CA ARG A 27 -5.16 -0.60 17.53
C ARG A 27 -6.51 -0.30 18.19
N LEU A 28 -6.72 0.90 18.71
CA LEU A 28 -8.01 1.28 19.28
C LEU A 28 -9.15 1.25 18.26
N GLU A 29 -8.88 1.69 17.02
CA GLU A 29 -9.85 1.64 15.93
C GLU A 29 -10.19 0.20 15.54
N LEU A 30 -9.21 -0.71 15.47
CA LEU A 30 -9.44 -2.15 15.23
C LEU A 30 -10.33 -2.76 16.32
N ARG A 31 -10.02 -2.51 17.59
CA ARG A 31 -10.79 -3.03 18.74
C ARG A 31 -12.25 -2.59 18.72
N GLN A 32 -12.54 -1.37 18.20
CA GLN A 32 -13.93 -0.91 18.05
C GLN A 32 -14.73 -1.78 17.08
N HIS A 33 -14.07 -2.33 16.03
CA HIS A 33 -14.72 -3.24 15.08
C HIS A 33 -14.89 -4.65 15.63
N LEU A 34 -13.87 -5.16 16.32
CA LEU A 34 -13.89 -6.48 16.93
C LEU A 34 -15.00 -6.65 17.98
N ARG A 35 -15.48 -5.55 18.60
CA ARG A 35 -16.61 -5.58 19.55
C ARG A 35 -17.90 -6.16 18.97
N HIS A 36 -18.03 -6.21 17.66
CA HIS A 36 -19.22 -6.77 17.02
C HIS A 36 -19.24 -8.30 16.97
N GLY A 37 -18.17 -8.97 17.42
CA GLY A 37 -18.07 -10.44 17.46
C GLY A 37 -18.16 -11.09 16.07
N LYS A 38 -17.82 -10.36 15.02
CA LYS A 38 -17.79 -10.85 13.64
C LYS A 38 -16.35 -10.90 13.15
N PRO A 39 -16.03 -11.79 12.20
CA PRO A 39 -14.73 -11.78 11.53
C PRO A 39 -14.40 -10.40 10.97
N LEU A 40 -13.16 -9.95 11.17
CA LEU A 40 -12.67 -8.67 10.70
C LEU A 40 -11.67 -8.87 9.58
N ALA A 41 -11.93 -8.27 8.42
CA ALA A 41 -11.01 -8.27 7.30
C ALA A 41 -10.46 -6.86 7.04
N ILE A 42 -9.15 -6.75 6.90
CA ILE A 42 -8.47 -5.57 6.36
C ILE A 42 -8.36 -5.77 4.86
N THR A 43 -9.21 -5.08 4.11
CA THR A 43 -9.36 -5.29 2.66
C THR A 43 -8.21 -4.72 1.85
N GLU A 44 -7.51 -3.72 2.38
CA GLU A 44 -6.35 -3.11 1.73
C GLU A 44 -5.40 -2.52 2.76
N PHE A 45 -4.13 -2.91 2.71
CA PHE A 45 -3.02 -2.21 3.36
C PHE A 45 -1.77 -2.31 2.50
N GLY A 46 -0.89 -1.35 2.58
CA GLY A 46 0.31 -1.33 1.75
C GLY A 46 1.14 -0.05 1.92
N CYS A 47 2.35 -0.09 1.41
CA CYS A 47 3.32 0.99 1.47
C CYS A 47 4.08 1.08 0.14
N CYS A 48 4.49 2.27 -0.24
CA CYS A 48 5.36 2.51 -1.38
C CYS A 48 6.82 2.16 -1.05
N GLY A 49 7.67 2.02 -2.10
CA GLY A 49 9.05 1.56 -1.97
C GLY A 49 10.10 2.69 -1.99
N TYR A 50 9.88 3.80 -1.27
CA TYR A 50 10.83 4.89 -1.13
C TYR A 50 11.04 5.28 0.34
N ALA A 51 12.17 5.87 0.67
CA ALA A 51 12.52 6.30 2.02
C ALA A 51 11.47 7.26 2.60
N GLY A 52 10.90 6.93 3.77
CA GLY A 52 9.83 7.68 4.43
C GLY A 52 8.42 7.39 3.90
N ALA A 53 8.23 6.40 3.02
CA ALA A 53 6.91 6.03 2.52
C ALA A 53 5.99 5.52 3.62
N ALA A 54 6.51 4.81 4.61
CA ALA A 54 5.75 4.30 5.75
C ALA A 54 5.07 5.41 6.56
N ASP A 55 5.69 6.59 6.66
CA ASP A 55 5.12 7.73 7.37
C ASP A 55 3.92 8.35 6.63
N ARG A 56 3.85 8.16 5.32
CA ARG A 56 2.72 8.61 4.48
C ARG A 56 1.56 7.59 4.46
N GLY A 57 1.82 6.34 4.84
CA GLY A 57 0.82 5.28 4.86
C GLY A 57 0.08 5.17 3.53
N GLY A 58 -1.27 5.15 3.57
CA GLY A 58 -2.12 5.08 2.38
C GLY A 58 -2.08 6.30 1.44
N LEU A 59 -1.21 7.29 1.67
CA LEU A 59 -0.97 8.43 0.79
C LEU A 59 0.43 8.40 0.16
N GLY A 60 1.16 7.30 0.28
CA GLY A 60 2.50 7.17 -0.31
C GLY A 60 2.54 7.44 -1.82
N TRP A 61 1.50 7.05 -2.55
CA TRP A 61 1.37 7.29 -4.00
C TRP A 61 1.22 8.77 -4.39
N ALA A 62 0.88 9.65 -3.44
CA ALA A 62 0.64 11.07 -3.71
C ALA A 62 1.91 11.88 -4.04
N ILE A 63 3.03 11.19 -4.26
CA ILE A 63 4.24 11.76 -4.87
C ILE A 63 4.17 11.80 -6.40
N LEU A 64 3.09 11.27 -7.00
CA LEU A 64 2.88 11.26 -8.43
C LEU A 64 2.24 12.57 -8.88
N ASP A 65 2.94 13.30 -9.76
CA ASP A 65 2.42 14.47 -10.46
C ASP A 65 1.74 14.01 -11.75
N THR A 66 0.40 13.98 -11.71
CA THR A 66 -0.45 13.61 -12.85
C THR A 66 -0.81 14.81 -13.73
N SER A 67 -0.37 16.01 -13.41
CA SER A 67 -0.56 17.20 -14.27
C SER A 67 0.45 17.24 -15.41
N ALA A 68 1.58 16.55 -15.28
CA ALA A 68 2.54 16.33 -16.34
C ALA A 68 2.09 15.19 -17.29
N ASP A 69 2.43 15.29 -18.57
CA ASP A 69 2.18 14.27 -19.59
C ASP A 69 3.49 13.96 -20.34
N PRO A 70 4.11 12.77 -20.16
CA PRO A 70 3.70 11.70 -19.26
C PRO A 70 3.85 12.09 -17.77
N PRO A 71 3.12 11.40 -16.87
CA PRO A 71 3.25 11.61 -15.43
C PRO A 71 4.67 11.43 -14.91
N VAL A 72 5.04 12.22 -13.90
CA VAL A 72 6.37 12.16 -13.26
C VAL A 72 6.20 12.19 -11.73
N LEU A 73 7.28 11.96 -10.99
CA LEU A 73 7.27 12.22 -9.54
C LEU A 73 7.39 13.73 -9.27
N ASP A 74 6.75 14.21 -8.23
CA ASP A 74 6.75 15.63 -7.82
C ASP A 74 8.08 16.10 -7.21
N GLY A 75 9.01 15.18 -6.97
CA GLY A 75 10.33 15.44 -6.40
C GLY A 75 11.30 14.29 -6.63
N ASP A 76 12.47 14.42 -5.98
CA ASP A 76 13.50 13.39 -5.99
C ASP A 76 13.31 12.46 -4.77
N TYR A 77 13.10 11.19 -5.03
CA TYR A 77 12.88 10.17 -4.01
C TYR A 77 13.94 9.07 -4.10
N VAL A 78 14.38 8.58 -2.95
CA VAL A 78 15.35 7.50 -2.85
C VAL A 78 14.61 6.18 -2.70
N ARG A 79 14.88 5.20 -3.57
CA ARG A 79 14.33 3.86 -3.46
C ARG A 79 14.76 3.21 -2.14
N ASP A 80 13.79 2.75 -1.38
CA ASP A 80 13.97 1.97 -0.16
C ASP A 80 12.86 0.92 -0.02
N GLU A 81 13.14 -0.28 -0.50
CA GLU A 81 12.17 -1.38 -0.41
C GLU A 81 12.05 -1.95 1.02
N HIS A 82 12.98 -1.62 1.92
CA HIS A 82 12.87 -1.98 3.34
C HIS A 82 11.71 -1.24 4.04
N GLU A 83 11.31 -0.09 3.54
CA GLU A 83 10.10 0.60 4.03
C GLU A 83 8.86 -0.30 3.89
N GLN A 84 8.70 -0.95 2.73
CA GLN A 84 7.59 -1.90 2.52
C GLN A 84 7.68 -3.10 3.47
N VAL A 85 8.87 -3.68 3.66
CA VAL A 85 9.08 -4.83 4.54
C VAL A 85 8.78 -4.48 6.00
N THR A 86 9.29 -3.35 6.46
CA THR A 86 9.09 -2.87 7.83
C THR A 86 7.61 -2.62 8.09
N TYR A 87 6.95 -1.93 7.17
CA TYR A 87 5.53 -1.62 7.27
C TYR A 87 4.66 -2.88 7.26
N LEU A 88 4.97 -3.85 6.39
CA LEU A 88 4.29 -5.14 6.34
C LEU A 88 4.36 -5.84 7.70
N ARG A 89 5.57 -5.98 8.25
CA ARG A 89 5.80 -6.67 9.53
C ARG A 89 5.09 -5.98 10.69
N GLU A 90 5.25 -4.66 10.81
CA GLU A 90 4.60 -3.88 11.87
C GLU A 90 3.08 -4.05 11.85
N LEU A 91 2.45 -4.03 10.66
CA LEU A 91 1.01 -4.18 10.56
C LEU A 91 0.56 -5.63 10.76
N THR A 92 1.29 -6.61 10.25
CA THR A 92 0.99 -8.02 10.48
C THR A 92 1.04 -8.35 11.97
N ASP A 93 2.06 -7.89 12.69
CA ASP A 93 2.15 -8.03 14.16
C ASP A 93 0.95 -7.39 14.89
N ILE A 94 0.48 -6.24 14.39
CA ILE A 94 -0.70 -5.59 14.95
C ILE A 94 -1.96 -6.43 14.67
N PHE A 95 -2.14 -6.91 13.45
CA PHE A 95 -3.31 -7.69 13.04
C PHE A 95 -3.41 -8.99 13.83
N GLU A 96 -2.30 -9.71 13.98
CA GLU A 96 -2.22 -10.92 14.79
C GLU A 96 -2.54 -10.63 16.27
N ALA A 97 -1.90 -9.62 16.86
CA ALA A 97 -2.10 -9.25 18.25
C ALA A 97 -3.53 -8.79 18.58
N GLU A 98 -4.23 -8.20 17.62
CA GLU A 98 -5.61 -7.73 17.78
C GLU A 98 -6.66 -8.76 17.32
N GLY A 99 -6.26 -9.89 16.74
CA GLY A 99 -7.17 -10.95 16.27
C GLY A 99 -7.93 -10.59 14.99
N VAL A 100 -7.26 -9.96 14.05
CA VAL A 100 -7.79 -9.74 12.69
C VAL A 100 -7.78 -11.06 11.93
N ASP A 101 -8.90 -11.44 11.33
CA ASP A 101 -9.04 -12.74 10.65
C ASP A 101 -8.36 -12.79 9.30
N LEU A 102 -8.41 -11.69 8.54
CA LEU A 102 -7.87 -11.59 7.18
C LEU A 102 -7.25 -10.23 6.93
N ALA A 103 -6.13 -10.17 6.22
CA ALA A 103 -5.52 -8.94 5.76
C ALA A 103 -4.94 -9.10 4.35
N PHE A 104 -5.23 -8.14 3.47
CA PHE A 104 -4.82 -8.18 2.07
C PHE A 104 -3.85 -7.06 1.75
N TRP A 105 -2.63 -7.42 1.35
CA TRP A 105 -1.70 -6.44 0.84
C TRP A 105 -2.21 -5.85 -0.49
N PHE A 106 -2.28 -4.57 -0.58
CA PHE A 106 -2.54 -3.83 -1.80
C PHE A 106 -1.23 -3.22 -2.31
N THR A 107 -0.68 -3.76 -3.37
CA THR A 107 -1.19 -4.70 -4.36
C THR A 107 -0.08 -5.64 -4.86
N PHE A 108 -0.40 -6.63 -5.69
CA PHE A 108 0.62 -7.47 -6.33
C PHE A 108 1.50 -6.64 -7.27
N ALA A 109 0.90 -5.94 -8.25
CA ALA A 109 1.61 -5.18 -9.28
C ALA A 109 0.95 -3.84 -9.57
N GLY A 110 1.75 -2.79 -9.66
CA GLY A 110 1.33 -1.48 -10.13
C GLY A 110 1.54 -1.33 -11.63
N TYR A 111 0.65 -1.87 -12.46
CA TYR A 111 0.82 -1.95 -13.91
C TYR A 111 1.07 -0.61 -14.61
N LYS A 112 0.57 0.49 -14.05
CA LYS A 112 0.76 1.85 -14.59
C LYS A 112 2.00 2.55 -14.02
N PHE A 113 2.60 1.98 -12.98
CA PHE A 113 3.76 2.54 -12.29
C PHE A 113 5.02 1.87 -12.83
N VAL A 114 5.42 2.27 -14.03
CA VAL A 114 6.56 1.67 -14.71
C VAL A 114 7.85 2.33 -14.22
N PRO A 115 8.89 1.52 -13.91
CA PRO A 115 10.20 2.07 -13.61
C PRO A 115 10.76 2.82 -14.81
N GLY A 116 11.30 4.00 -14.58
CA GLY A 116 11.96 4.80 -15.58
C GLY A 116 13.40 5.12 -15.18
N THR A 117 14.15 5.71 -16.08
CA THR A 117 15.52 6.20 -15.82
C THR A 117 15.48 7.64 -15.33
N GLY A 118 16.17 7.91 -14.21
CA GLY A 118 16.21 9.23 -13.59
C GLY A 118 15.24 9.37 -12.40
N SER A 119 15.59 10.26 -11.49
CA SER A 119 14.96 10.37 -10.16
C SER A 119 13.45 10.64 -10.20
N ARG A 120 12.96 11.36 -11.22
CA ARG A 120 11.55 11.73 -11.33
C ARG A 120 10.72 10.83 -12.25
N HIS A 121 11.35 9.85 -12.92
CA HIS A 121 10.69 8.97 -13.90
C HIS A 121 10.53 7.54 -13.41
N ASP A 122 11.08 7.19 -12.26
CA ASP A 122 10.87 5.89 -11.64
C ASP A 122 9.52 5.85 -10.92
N LEU A 123 8.44 5.72 -11.70
CA LEU A 123 7.07 5.74 -11.17
C LEU A 123 6.78 4.57 -10.23
N ASP A 124 7.59 3.49 -10.29
CA ASP A 124 7.45 2.37 -9.37
C ASP A 124 7.64 2.79 -7.89
N LEU A 125 8.34 3.89 -7.63
CA LEU A 125 8.45 4.47 -6.28
C LEU A 125 7.09 4.87 -5.71
N ALA A 126 6.12 5.27 -6.55
CA ALA A 126 4.75 5.58 -6.13
C ALA A 126 3.83 4.34 -6.09
N SER A 127 4.37 3.14 -6.35
CA SER A 127 3.60 1.89 -6.40
C SER A 127 3.60 1.17 -5.05
N TYR A 128 2.44 0.63 -4.67
CA TYR A 128 2.29 -0.32 -3.57
C TYR A 128 2.60 -1.77 -3.97
N GLY A 129 2.92 -2.01 -5.25
CA GLY A 129 3.20 -3.35 -5.76
C GLY A 129 4.31 -4.05 -4.99
N VAL A 130 4.14 -5.35 -4.69
CA VAL A 130 5.21 -6.20 -4.18
C VAL A 130 6.16 -6.65 -5.28
N VAL A 131 5.77 -6.41 -6.53
CA VAL A 131 6.63 -6.59 -7.70
C VAL A 131 6.80 -5.27 -8.44
N LYS A 132 7.96 -5.11 -9.07
CA LYS A 132 8.30 -4.01 -9.97
C LYS A 132 8.04 -4.43 -11.41
N MET A 133 7.31 -3.64 -12.18
CA MET A 133 7.04 -3.93 -13.58
C MET A 133 8.31 -3.82 -14.43
N ALA A 134 8.51 -4.76 -15.35
CA ALA A 134 9.63 -4.81 -16.28
C ALA A 134 9.08 -4.96 -17.73
N PRO A 135 8.40 -3.94 -18.28
CA PRO A 135 7.79 -4.05 -19.59
C PRO A 135 8.86 -4.24 -20.67
N GLY A 136 8.68 -5.28 -21.48
CA GLY A 136 9.55 -5.59 -22.61
C GLY A 136 10.84 -6.37 -22.31
N GLY A 137 11.03 -6.79 -21.05
CA GLY A 137 12.17 -7.63 -20.66
C GLY A 137 11.76 -8.83 -19.83
N PRO A 138 12.56 -9.92 -19.84
CA PRO A 138 12.42 -10.95 -18.82
C PRO A 138 12.80 -10.33 -17.47
N GLY A 139 11.91 -10.41 -16.48
CA GLY A 139 12.25 -10.07 -15.11
C GLY A 139 13.41 -10.95 -14.63
N SER A 140 14.34 -10.37 -13.87
CA SER A 140 15.52 -11.10 -13.39
C SER A 140 15.20 -12.22 -12.41
N GLY A 141 14.07 -12.14 -11.71
CA GLY A 141 13.65 -13.11 -10.70
C GLY A 141 12.83 -14.28 -11.23
N TYR A 142 12.06 -14.04 -12.30
CA TYR A 142 11.16 -15.06 -12.87
C TYR A 142 11.20 -14.97 -14.39
N GLN A 143 11.88 -15.93 -15.01
CA GLN A 143 12.09 -15.94 -16.44
C GLN A 143 10.75 -15.94 -17.22
N GLY A 144 10.61 -15.03 -18.15
CA GLY A 144 9.43 -14.90 -18.99
C GLY A 144 8.27 -14.10 -18.40
N LEU A 145 8.40 -13.61 -17.16
CA LEU A 145 7.42 -12.71 -16.56
C LEU A 145 7.90 -11.25 -16.67
N GLY A 146 6.99 -10.36 -17.02
CA GLY A 146 7.27 -8.92 -17.19
C GLY A 146 7.36 -8.15 -15.87
N TRP A 147 7.88 -8.76 -14.79
CA TRP A 147 8.04 -8.15 -13.49
C TRP A 147 9.21 -8.76 -12.71
N GLU A 148 9.67 -8.04 -11.71
CA GLU A 148 10.71 -8.45 -10.76
C GLU A 148 10.17 -8.38 -9.32
N PRO A 149 10.48 -9.35 -8.43
CA PRO A 149 10.08 -9.29 -7.04
C PRO A 149 10.81 -8.15 -6.34
N LYS A 150 10.10 -7.40 -5.50
CA LYS A 150 10.67 -6.51 -4.50
C LYS A 150 10.94 -7.28 -3.19
N LEU A 151 11.63 -6.66 -2.24
CA LEU A 151 11.88 -7.28 -0.93
C LEU A 151 10.57 -7.67 -0.22
N ALA A 152 9.52 -6.87 -0.38
CA ALA A 152 8.21 -7.15 0.21
C ALA A 152 7.55 -8.42 -0.34
N PHE A 153 7.85 -8.86 -1.57
CA PHE A 153 7.35 -10.11 -2.13
C PHE A 153 7.78 -11.32 -1.31
N GLY A 154 9.07 -11.40 -0.99
CA GLY A 154 9.62 -12.47 -0.15
C GLY A 154 9.14 -12.37 1.30
N ALA A 155 9.01 -11.14 1.84
CA ALA A 155 8.52 -10.94 3.19
C ALA A 155 7.05 -11.33 3.35
N LEU A 156 6.21 -11.05 2.34
CA LEU A 156 4.79 -11.43 2.34
C LEU A 156 4.61 -12.95 2.30
N ALA A 157 5.45 -13.66 1.53
CA ALA A 157 5.43 -15.12 1.47
C ALA A 157 5.84 -15.81 2.80
N GLN A 158 6.48 -15.09 3.71
CA GLN A 158 6.91 -15.58 5.03
C GLN A 158 5.92 -15.20 6.14
N ALA A 159 4.97 -14.32 5.87
CA ALA A 159 4.00 -13.81 6.85
C ALA A 159 2.68 -14.63 6.87
N GLY A 160 2.59 -15.73 6.11
CA GLY A 160 1.42 -16.60 6.00
C GLY A 160 1.59 -17.95 6.68
#